data_794a3353d82434baf6611dd19c5b13df
#
_entry.id   794a3353d82434baf6611dd19c5b13df
#
_cell.length_a   1.000
_cell.length_b   1.000
_cell.length_c   1.000
_cell.angle_alpha   90.00
_cell.angle_beta   90.00
_cell.angle_gamma   90.00
#
_symmetry.space_group_name_H-M   'P 1'
#
loop_
_entity.id
_entity.type
_entity.pdbx_description
1 polymer ?
#
loop_
_entity_poly.entity_id
_entity_poly.type
_entity_poly.pdbx_seq_one_letter_code
_entity_poly.pdbx_strand_id
1 'polypeptide(L)'
;MKKIFFAILSLAFLFVGCNEKATEPYQNPYRVIVDYLPQTVSIKGLSGNVTPDAQYDWITYNGNGSFTLRRNTTGLIRRAEYTIPGQSDKAIVNQRAHGLDGMVSSKLTNKDADARTAIMTVNFSTEFDDDYASWGYVFGQSQDMSANKDYPQGSFSKGDKTITLEGVDPEQSYYFWAYMVSTEGDKIYAPVFGIAKPVTIKAGEDVQAIYNTAPEFAEVRVEGGVLIDGPIFLRDNVKLSGGWNSTFDKQDMNNRTIIDGGGKRRALISGITPNGDRPGFKDACINGFEIRNGLGSNVVFNGKLTVEWCYIHNGTNSDKGGGIMATESAGDELVLANSIIAWNKADAHAGGVSVSGEGTKVTVVNTLFRGNASIAQYGYTAAIHGQAGVKAYVANCTFVDNVNWRDGSSATSSPWSGIMFRNGGTHIEFVNNLVAGNWYFLPGVADNPDAHPDRYEMPIKPEFILEQQVQQIDLNVVAGDDPAWVCQSNVICGADANNFIGRAGNGAQQNAAQAACTFVKNSDFKTLFVNYDGGDFHPAGAALSTGENTAAAKSILGTYMTDLDGNPRVTGGKINAGCYQAQ
;
A
#
# COMPACT_ATOMS: atom_id res chain seq x y z
N MET A 1 33.35 -12.95 -56.24
CA MET A 1 34.10 -12.56 -55.04
C MET A 1 34.07 -11.05 -54.95
N LYS A 2 33.13 -10.48 -54.25
CA LYS A 2 33.06 -9.04 -53.98
C LYS A 2 33.11 -8.87 -52.47
N LYS A 3 34.19 -8.24 -52.00
CA LYS A 3 34.37 -7.85 -50.62
C LYS A 3 33.56 -6.58 -50.38
N ILE A 4 32.64 -6.60 -49.43
CA ILE A 4 31.95 -5.41 -48.93
C ILE A 4 32.67 -4.97 -47.69
N PHE A 5 33.29 -3.79 -47.76
CA PHE A 5 33.85 -3.06 -46.61
C PHE A 5 32.72 -2.39 -45.85
N PHE A 6 32.52 -2.73 -44.61
CA PHE A 6 31.74 -1.93 -43.66
C PHE A 6 32.67 -0.92 -42.99
N ALA A 7 32.48 0.34 -43.34
CA ALA A 7 33.12 1.45 -42.61
C ALA A 7 32.39 1.67 -41.32
N ILE A 8 33.06 1.38 -40.20
CA ILE A 8 32.61 1.78 -38.85
C ILE A 8 32.92 3.26 -38.68
N LEU A 9 31.90 4.10 -38.71
CA LEU A 9 31.99 5.52 -38.40
C LEU A 9 31.98 5.65 -36.86
N SER A 10 33.16 5.75 -36.27
CA SER A 10 33.31 6.09 -34.85
C SER A 10 32.95 7.57 -34.65
N LEU A 11 31.75 7.82 -34.15
CA LEU A 11 31.34 9.15 -33.71
C LEU A 11 31.95 9.35 -32.31
N ALA A 12 33.10 10.03 -32.27
CA ALA A 12 33.65 10.55 -31.02
C ALA A 12 32.74 11.70 -30.54
N PHE A 13 31.89 11.44 -29.56
CA PHE A 13 31.25 12.50 -28.79
C PHE A 13 32.32 13.17 -27.92
N LEU A 14 32.77 14.32 -28.38
CA LEU A 14 33.45 15.31 -27.54
C LEU A 14 32.45 15.74 -26.46
N PHE A 15 32.62 15.23 -25.26
CA PHE A 15 32.06 15.83 -24.06
C PHE A 15 32.76 17.18 -23.84
N VAL A 16 32.23 18.22 -24.46
CA VAL A 16 32.44 19.56 -23.96
C VAL A 16 31.68 19.64 -22.65
N GLY A 17 32.40 19.68 -21.56
CA GLY A 17 31.85 19.91 -20.24
C GLY A 17 31.20 21.30 -20.20
N CYS A 18 29.93 21.39 -20.55
CA CYS A 18 29.09 22.49 -20.11
C CYS A 18 28.85 22.29 -18.62
N ASN A 19 29.58 23.03 -17.82
CA ASN A 19 29.19 23.39 -16.47
C ASN A 19 27.96 24.32 -16.54
N GLU A 20 26.86 23.85 -17.13
CA GLU A 20 25.57 24.44 -16.86
C GLU A 20 25.21 24.01 -15.43
N LYS A 21 25.32 24.96 -14.50
CA LYS A 21 24.56 24.85 -13.24
C LYS A 21 23.15 24.50 -13.68
N ALA A 22 22.66 23.33 -13.30
CA ALA A 22 21.26 22.99 -13.46
C ALA A 22 20.48 24.17 -12.88
N THR A 23 19.86 24.96 -13.74
CA THR A 23 18.98 26.05 -13.32
C THR A 23 17.83 25.31 -12.63
N GLU A 24 17.66 25.58 -11.34
CA GLU A 24 16.50 25.06 -10.62
C GLU A 24 15.25 25.35 -11.45
N PRO A 25 14.32 24.39 -11.56
CA PRO A 25 13.12 24.60 -12.34
C PRO A 25 12.42 25.86 -11.83
N TYR A 26 12.06 26.75 -12.76
CA TYR A 26 11.42 28.01 -12.42
C TYR A 26 10.22 27.79 -11.51
N GLN A 27 10.25 28.38 -10.32
CA GLN A 27 9.16 28.35 -9.37
C GLN A 27 8.40 29.67 -9.42
N ASN A 28 7.10 29.60 -9.71
CA ASN A 28 6.23 30.77 -9.67
C ASN A 28 6.19 31.35 -8.24
N PRO A 29 6.69 32.58 -8.00
CA PRO A 29 6.77 33.18 -6.67
C PRO A 29 5.40 33.55 -6.09
N TYR A 30 4.36 33.62 -6.93
CA TYR A 30 2.99 33.94 -6.53
C TYR A 30 2.09 32.72 -6.34
N ARG A 31 2.68 31.58 -6.01
CA ARG A 31 1.96 30.35 -5.72
C ARG A 31 1.93 30.08 -4.22
N VAL A 32 0.75 29.74 -3.70
CA VAL A 32 0.58 29.27 -2.33
C VAL A 32 -0.25 27.97 -2.30
N ILE A 33 0.11 27.07 -1.38
CA ILE A 33 -0.66 25.87 -1.07
C ILE A 33 -1.10 26.00 0.38
N VAL A 34 -2.39 25.89 0.62
CA VAL A 34 -3.00 26.06 1.94
C VAL A 34 -3.84 24.85 2.32
N ASP A 35 -4.14 24.74 3.59
CA ASP A 35 -4.97 23.66 4.11
C ASP A 35 -6.44 23.80 3.68
N TYR A 36 -7.23 22.75 3.89
CA TYR A 36 -8.65 22.68 3.51
C TYR A 36 -9.56 23.59 4.36
N LEU A 37 -9.08 24.04 5.51
CA LEU A 37 -9.85 24.85 6.48
C LEU A 37 -10.18 26.25 5.95
N PRO A 38 -11.25 26.91 6.47
CA PRO A 38 -11.50 28.32 6.20
C PRO A 38 -10.34 29.15 6.73
N GLN A 39 -9.78 30.00 5.89
CA GLN A 39 -8.63 30.81 6.29
C GLN A 39 -8.43 32.03 5.40
N THR A 40 -7.70 33.01 5.90
CA THR A 40 -7.18 34.11 5.10
C THR A 40 -5.68 33.91 4.89
N VAL A 41 -5.26 33.92 3.63
CA VAL A 41 -3.86 33.74 3.23
C VAL A 41 -3.37 34.94 2.45
N SER A 42 -2.08 35.26 2.58
CA SER A 42 -1.44 36.31 1.81
C SER A 42 -0.29 35.75 0.97
N ILE A 43 -0.25 36.13 -0.30
CA ILE A 43 0.86 35.80 -1.20
C ILE A 43 1.91 36.92 -1.09
N LYS A 44 3.09 36.55 -0.60
CA LYS A 44 4.20 37.49 -0.40
C LYS A 44 4.63 38.12 -1.73
N GLY A 45 4.77 39.44 -1.75
CA GLY A 45 5.20 40.19 -2.95
C GLY A 45 4.08 40.48 -3.95
N LEU A 46 2.87 39.95 -3.75
CA LEU A 46 1.73 40.29 -4.56
C LEU A 46 1.09 41.58 -4.04
N SER A 47 1.11 42.61 -4.85
CA SER A 47 0.53 43.94 -4.55
C SER A 47 -0.37 44.38 -5.69
N GLY A 48 -1.37 45.21 -5.37
CA GLY A 48 -2.34 45.72 -6.36
C GLY A 48 -3.49 44.79 -6.65
N ASN A 49 -4.24 45.09 -7.70
CA ASN A 49 -5.43 44.33 -8.10
C ASN A 49 -5.04 43.14 -9.00
N VAL A 50 -5.68 42.02 -8.80
CA VAL A 50 -5.61 40.84 -9.67
C VAL A 50 -6.99 40.52 -10.22
N THR A 51 -7.04 39.93 -11.39
CA THR A 51 -8.31 39.54 -12.03
C THR A 51 -8.44 38.03 -12.03
N PRO A 52 -9.52 37.45 -11.49
CA PRO A 52 -9.72 36.00 -11.51
C PRO A 52 -9.90 35.51 -12.95
N ASP A 53 -9.27 34.38 -13.29
CA ASP A 53 -9.36 33.77 -14.63
C ASP A 53 -10.70 33.07 -14.85
N ALA A 54 -11.38 32.71 -13.74
CA ALA A 54 -12.72 32.12 -13.73
C ALA A 54 -13.52 32.62 -12.51
N GLN A 55 -14.81 32.38 -12.49
CA GLN A 55 -15.61 32.64 -11.29
C GLN A 55 -15.40 31.54 -10.27
N TYR A 56 -14.97 31.91 -9.07
CA TYR A 56 -14.76 31.00 -7.94
C TYR A 56 -15.72 31.39 -6.80
N ASP A 57 -16.49 30.44 -6.30
CA ASP A 57 -17.44 30.63 -5.20
C ASP A 57 -16.83 30.38 -3.80
N TRP A 58 -15.62 29.80 -3.75
CA TRP A 58 -14.93 29.37 -2.54
C TRP A 58 -13.77 30.26 -2.11
N ILE A 59 -13.39 31.23 -2.91
CA ILE A 59 -12.27 32.14 -2.64
C ILE A 59 -12.62 33.58 -3.02
N THR A 60 -12.28 34.51 -2.16
CA THR A 60 -12.49 35.96 -2.38
C THR A 60 -11.15 36.68 -2.27
N TYR A 61 -10.81 37.49 -3.26
CA TYR A 61 -9.67 38.38 -3.19
C TYR A 61 -10.01 39.65 -2.40
N ASN A 62 -9.23 39.94 -1.36
CA ASN A 62 -9.44 41.07 -0.45
C ASN A 62 -8.59 42.31 -0.80
N GLY A 63 -7.74 42.23 -1.83
CA GLY A 63 -6.73 43.25 -2.16
C GLY A 63 -5.36 42.97 -1.55
N ASN A 64 -4.32 43.61 -2.09
CA ASN A 64 -2.95 43.53 -1.60
C ASN A 64 -2.42 42.10 -1.37
N GLY A 65 -2.75 41.20 -2.26
CA GLY A 65 -2.27 39.80 -2.21
C GLY A 65 -2.96 38.94 -1.15
N SER A 66 -4.03 39.41 -0.51
CA SER A 66 -4.78 38.69 0.49
C SER A 66 -6.01 38.00 -0.10
N PHE A 67 -6.24 36.76 0.29
CA PHE A 67 -7.36 35.92 -0.15
C PHE A 67 -8.06 35.29 1.04
N THR A 68 -9.39 35.33 1.08
CA THR A 68 -10.20 34.58 2.05
C THR A 68 -10.77 33.35 1.39
N LEU A 69 -10.55 32.18 1.98
CA LEU A 69 -10.99 30.88 1.48
C LEU A 69 -12.07 30.30 2.38
N ARG A 70 -13.08 29.69 1.76
CA ARG A 70 -14.03 28.84 2.44
C ARG A 70 -13.44 27.44 2.61
N ARG A 71 -14.00 26.65 3.54
CA ARG A 71 -13.62 25.24 3.71
C ARG A 71 -13.74 24.48 2.38
N ASN A 72 -12.72 23.69 2.05
CA ASN A 72 -12.81 22.75 0.96
C ASN A 72 -13.49 21.47 1.46
N THR A 73 -14.75 21.29 1.14
CA THR A 73 -15.54 20.12 1.50
C THR A 73 -15.47 18.99 0.46
N THR A 74 -14.65 19.17 -0.59
CA THR A 74 -14.52 18.19 -1.66
C THR A 74 -13.30 17.31 -1.45
N GLY A 75 -13.34 16.10 -1.97
CA GLY A 75 -12.16 15.19 -2.01
C GLY A 75 -11.10 15.60 -3.03
N LEU A 76 -11.22 16.79 -3.66
CA LEU A 76 -10.30 17.25 -4.69
C LEU A 76 -9.61 18.55 -4.29
N ILE A 77 -8.36 18.71 -4.69
CA ILE A 77 -7.64 19.98 -4.57
C ILE A 77 -8.37 21.04 -5.40
N ARG A 78 -8.68 22.18 -4.78
CA ARG A 78 -9.22 23.34 -5.49
C ARG A 78 -8.07 24.25 -5.91
N ARG A 79 -8.17 24.79 -7.12
CA ARG A 79 -7.17 25.71 -7.67
C ARG A 79 -7.86 26.95 -8.20
N ALA A 80 -7.41 28.11 -7.77
CA ALA A 80 -7.79 29.41 -8.30
C ALA A 80 -6.59 30.12 -8.92
N GLU A 81 -6.79 30.68 -10.09
CA GLU A 81 -5.78 31.44 -10.83
C GLU A 81 -6.25 32.87 -11.06
N TYR A 82 -5.34 33.79 -10.87
CA TYR A 82 -5.58 35.22 -11.05
C TYR A 82 -4.50 35.83 -11.92
N THR A 83 -4.90 36.58 -12.93
CA THR A 83 -3.98 37.36 -13.77
C THR A 83 -3.47 38.58 -13.01
N ILE A 84 -2.15 38.76 -12.98
CA ILE A 84 -1.47 39.90 -12.38
C ILE A 84 -1.18 40.91 -13.52
N PRO A 85 -1.71 42.14 -13.48
CA PRO A 85 -1.46 43.11 -14.55
C PRO A 85 0.02 43.36 -14.76
N GLY A 86 0.44 43.25 -16.02
CA GLY A 86 1.84 43.51 -16.41
C GLY A 86 2.85 42.39 -16.07
N GLN A 87 2.39 41.24 -15.61
CA GLN A 87 3.24 40.08 -15.30
C GLN A 87 2.86 38.88 -16.17
N SER A 88 3.86 38.05 -16.50
CA SER A 88 3.61 36.74 -17.17
C SER A 88 3.12 35.69 -16.20
N ASP A 89 3.49 35.81 -14.93
CA ASP A 89 3.08 34.88 -13.89
C ASP A 89 1.70 35.20 -13.36
N LYS A 90 0.99 34.15 -12.98
CA LYS A 90 -0.33 34.24 -12.33
C LYS A 90 -0.19 34.05 -10.83
N ALA A 91 -1.06 34.70 -10.07
CA ALA A 91 -1.25 34.34 -8.68
C ALA A 91 -2.07 33.04 -8.59
N ILE A 92 -1.52 32.03 -7.92
CA ILE A 92 -2.11 30.70 -7.84
C ILE A 92 -2.35 30.33 -6.38
N VAL A 93 -3.59 30.07 -6.04
CA VAL A 93 -3.98 29.54 -4.72
C VAL A 93 -4.48 28.12 -4.89
N ASN A 94 -3.78 27.15 -4.31
CA ASN A 94 -4.21 25.77 -4.22
C ASN A 94 -4.67 25.50 -2.80
N GLN A 95 -5.92 25.07 -2.64
CA GLN A 95 -6.45 24.61 -1.36
C GLN A 95 -6.50 23.07 -1.37
N ARG A 96 -5.85 22.46 -0.38
CA ARG A 96 -5.82 21.01 -0.23
C ARG A 96 -7.23 20.42 -0.19
N ALA A 97 -7.35 19.19 -0.63
CA ALA A 97 -8.56 18.41 -0.44
C ALA A 97 -8.84 18.22 1.05
N HIS A 98 -10.10 18.22 1.43
CA HIS A 98 -10.49 17.63 2.70
C HIS A 98 -10.34 16.11 2.53
N GLY A 99 -9.28 15.57 3.04
CA GLY A 99 -8.96 14.14 2.96
C GLY A 99 -9.90 13.35 3.86
N LEU A 100 -11.10 13.06 3.38
CA LEU A 100 -12.01 12.12 4.08
C LEU A 100 -11.61 10.67 3.88
N ASP A 101 -10.85 10.35 2.83
CA ASP A 101 -10.26 9.03 2.65
C ASP A 101 -9.32 8.75 3.84
N GLY A 102 -9.76 7.86 4.73
CA GLY A 102 -9.10 7.55 5.99
C GLY A 102 -9.61 8.27 7.23
N MET A 103 -10.38 9.37 7.12
CA MET A 103 -10.99 10.04 8.27
C MET A 103 -12.36 9.45 8.64
N VAL A 104 -13.07 8.88 7.68
CA VAL A 104 -14.34 8.18 7.90
C VAL A 104 -14.30 6.87 7.15
N SER A 105 -14.46 5.78 7.88
CA SER A 105 -14.62 4.45 7.30
C SER A 105 -15.94 3.84 7.73
N SER A 106 -16.57 3.10 6.84
CA SER A 106 -17.81 2.36 7.11
C SER A 106 -17.54 0.86 6.91
N LYS A 107 -18.03 0.05 7.83
CA LYS A 107 -17.89 -1.40 7.79
C LYS A 107 -19.19 -2.07 8.15
N LEU A 108 -19.59 -3.06 7.36
CA LEU A 108 -20.67 -3.97 7.74
C LEU A 108 -20.12 -4.95 8.79
N THR A 109 -20.65 -4.90 10.00
CA THR A 109 -20.20 -5.73 11.13
C THR A 109 -21.01 -7.00 11.21
N ASN A 110 -22.31 -6.92 10.95
CA ASN A 110 -23.21 -8.08 10.93
C ASN A 110 -24.37 -7.83 9.97
N LYS A 111 -24.93 -8.91 9.42
CA LYS A 111 -26.15 -8.89 8.61
C LYS A 111 -27.01 -10.05 9.05
N ASP A 112 -28.23 -9.77 9.47
CA ASP A 112 -29.25 -10.76 9.84
C ASP A 112 -30.36 -10.72 8.79
N ALA A 113 -30.42 -11.77 7.98
CA ALA A 113 -31.39 -11.89 6.90
C ALA A 113 -32.81 -12.14 7.43
N ASP A 114 -32.95 -12.89 8.52
CA ASP A 114 -34.24 -13.23 9.11
C ASP A 114 -34.84 -12.01 9.82
N ALA A 115 -34.04 -11.29 10.57
CA ALA A 115 -34.45 -10.04 11.21
C ALA A 115 -34.52 -8.85 10.25
N ARG A 116 -34.03 -8.97 9.00
CA ARG A 116 -33.86 -7.89 8.02
C ARG A 116 -33.13 -6.69 8.58
N THR A 117 -32.03 -6.94 9.26
CA THR A 117 -31.19 -5.90 9.86
C THR A 117 -29.75 -5.99 9.36
N ALA A 118 -29.05 -4.86 9.37
CA ALA A 118 -27.62 -4.80 9.17
C ALA A 118 -27.00 -3.88 10.20
N ILE A 119 -25.89 -4.32 10.80
CA ILE A 119 -25.13 -3.55 11.76
C ILE A 119 -23.91 -2.95 11.05
N MET A 120 -23.90 -1.62 10.97
CA MET A 120 -22.80 -0.84 10.43
C MET A 120 -21.96 -0.27 11.56
N THR A 121 -20.65 -0.35 11.43
CA THR A 121 -19.72 0.44 12.24
C THR A 121 -19.12 1.52 11.36
N VAL A 122 -19.29 2.77 11.80
CA VAL A 122 -18.66 3.95 11.17
C VAL A 122 -17.58 4.43 12.11
N ASN A 123 -16.35 4.51 11.65
CA ASN A 123 -15.23 5.05 12.40
C ASN A 123 -14.91 6.48 11.93
N PHE A 124 -14.85 7.41 12.86
CA PHE A 124 -14.40 8.77 12.64
C PHE A 124 -13.03 8.97 13.28
N SER A 125 -12.00 9.18 12.47
CA SER A 125 -10.59 9.26 12.90
C SER A 125 -9.96 10.65 12.66
N THR A 126 -10.77 11.70 12.61
CA THR A 126 -10.25 13.07 12.42
C THR A 126 -9.36 13.52 13.59
N GLU A 127 -8.33 14.30 13.29
CA GLU A 127 -7.51 14.99 14.30
C GLU A 127 -8.15 16.30 14.80
N PHE A 128 -9.22 16.77 14.16
CA PHE A 128 -9.85 18.08 14.37
C PHE A 128 -11.30 17.94 14.85
N ASP A 129 -11.47 17.39 16.06
CA ASP A 129 -12.80 17.13 16.63
C ASP A 129 -13.65 18.41 16.74
N ASP A 130 -13.03 19.53 17.08
CA ASP A 130 -13.70 20.82 17.29
C ASP A 130 -14.22 21.46 15.99
N ASP A 131 -13.81 20.96 14.83
CA ASP A 131 -14.28 21.46 13.52
C ASP A 131 -15.66 20.90 13.13
N TYR A 132 -16.20 19.94 13.88
CA TYR A 132 -17.43 19.25 13.55
C TYR A 132 -18.48 19.38 14.67
N ALA A 133 -19.69 19.78 14.30
CA ALA A 133 -20.80 19.96 15.23
C ALA A 133 -21.63 18.68 15.43
N SER A 134 -21.89 17.95 14.34
CA SER A 134 -22.72 16.75 14.35
C SER A 134 -22.32 15.75 13.27
N TRP A 135 -22.99 14.62 13.24
CA TRP A 135 -22.79 13.58 12.24
C TRP A 135 -24.13 12.93 11.86
N GLY A 136 -24.11 12.13 10.81
CA GLY A 136 -25.27 11.39 10.35
C GLY A 136 -24.92 10.42 9.23
N TYR A 137 -25.96 9.87 8.63
CA TYR A 137 -25.81 9.01 7.45
C TYR A 137 -27.02 9.13 6.54
N VAL A 138 -26.80 8.84 5.25
CA VAL A 138 -27.85 8.65 4.24
C VAL A 138 -27.91 7.17 3.92
N PHE A 139 -29.10 6.59 3.84
CA PHE A 139 -29.29 5.18 3.58
C PHE A 139 -30.54 4.92 2.71
N GLY A 140 -30.41 4.02 1.74
CA GLY A 140 -31.50 3.60 0.86
C GLY A 140 -31.04 2.71 -0.29
N GLN A 141 -31.92 2.47 -1.26
CA GLN A 141 -31.69 1.56 -2.38
C GLN A 141 -31.17 2.26 -3.65
N SER A 142 -31.12 3.59 -3.70
CA SER A 142 -30.67 4.35 -4.85
C SER A 142 -29.16 4.61 -4.77
N GLN A 143 -28.45 4.49 -5.91
CA GLN A 143 -27.07 4.99 -6.05
C GLN A 143 -27.02 6.52 -6.04
N ASP A 144 -28.12 7.19 -6.40
CA ASP A 144 -28.25 8.62 -6.20
C ASP A 144 -28.53 8.89 -4.72
N MET A 145 -27.55 9.45 -4.03
CA MET A 145 -27.64 9.76 -2.61
C MET A 145 -28.85 10.66 -2.30
N SER A 146 -29.19 11.59 -3.19
CA SER A 146 -30.28 12.54 -2.98
C SER A 146 -31.67 11.89 -2.96
N ALA A 147 -31.81 10.70 -3.54
CA ALA A 147 -33.03 9.91 -3.55
C ALA A 147 -33.24 9.05 -2.29
N ASN A 148 -32.25 9.02 -1.40
CA ASN A 148 -32.26 8.19 -0.19
C ASN A 148 -32.61 9.02 1.05
N LYS A 149 -32.99 8.31 2.11
CA LYS A 149 -33.37 8.95 3.37
C LYS A 149 -32.17 9.38 4.18
N ASP A 150 -32.20 10.62 4.67
CA ASP A 150 -31.21 11.20 5.57
C ASP A 150 -31.57 10.88 7.03
N TYR A 151 -30.56 10.47 7.81
CA TYR A 151 -30.67 10.12 9.21
C TYR A 151 -29.63 10.91 10.05
N PRO A 152 -29.94 12.19 10.38
CA PRO A 152 -29.10 12.96 11.28
C PRO A 152 -28.96 12.26 12.63
N GLN A 153 -27.77 12.27 13.16
CA GLN A 153 -27.43 11.74 14.48
C GLN A 153 -27.09 12.90 15.44
N GLY A 154 -26.62 12.62 16.60
CA GLY A 154 -26.31 13.64 17.61
C GLY A 154 -25.01 14.40 17.35
N SER A 155 -24.48 14.99 18.42
CA SER A 155 -23.22 15.71 18.40
C SER A 155 -22.07 14.84 17.91
N PHE A 156 -21.14 15.46 17.20
CA PHE A 156 -19.96 14.77 16.71
C PHE A 156 -19.03 14.37 17.86
N SER A 157 -18.45 13.19 17.76
CA SER A 157 -17.25 12.78 18.51
C SER A 157 -16.54 11.72 17.68
N LYS A 158 -15.21 11.70 17.74
CA LYS A 158 -14.42 10.69 17.07
C LYS A 158 -14.60 9.28 17.64
N GLY A 159 -14.11 8.28 16.92
CA GLY A 159 -14.20 6.87 17.27
C GLY A 159 -15.37 6.15 16.60
N ASP A 160 -15.60 4.93 17.03
CA ASP A 160 -16.60 4.05 16.45
C ASP A 160 -18.03 4.43 16.80
N LYS A 161 -18.90 4.41 15.81
CA LYS A 161 -20.35 4.54 15.93
C LYS A 161 -21.00 3.29 15.37
N THR A 162 -21.81 2.63 16.18
CA THR A 162 -22.60 1.47 15.73
C THR A 162 -24.00 1.92 15.34
N ILE A 163 -24.44 1.52 14.15
CA ILE A 163 -25.73 1.83 13.58
C ILE A 163 -26.43 0.53 13.24
N THR A 164 -27.67 0.37 13.70
CA THR A 164 -28.54 -0.72 13.24
C THR A 164 -29.43 -0.19 12.13
N LEU A 165 -29.30 -0.77 10.94
CA LEU A 165 -30.15 -0.49 9.79
C LEU A 165 -31.28 -1.50 9.77
N GLU A 166 -32.51 -1.01 9.77
CA GLU A 166 -33.73 -1.82 9.75
C GLU A 166 -34.29 -1.96 8.33
N GLY A 167 -35.01 -3.03 8.06
CA GLY A 167 -35.69 -3.25 6.79
C GLY A 167 -34.75 -3.62 5.63
N VAL A 168 -33.57 -4.12 5.93
CA VAL A 168 -32.60 -4.57 4.93
C VAL A 168 -33.02 -5.91 4.34
N ASP A 169 -33.61 -5.86 3.15
CA ASP A 169 -33.97 -7.07 2.41
C ASP A 169 -32.69 -7.76 1.89
N PRO A 170 -32.44 -9.03 2.22
CA PRO A 170 -31.23 -9.75 1.78
C PRO A 170 -31.14 -9.92 0.26
N GLU A 171 -32.25 -9.79 -0.46
CA GLU A 171 -32.31 -9.90 -1.93
C GLU A 171 -32.15 -8.55 -2.65
N GLN A 172 -31.96 -7.45 -1.91
CA GLN A 172 -31.80 -6.12 -2.46
C GLN A 172 -30.43 -5.52 -2.13
N SER A 173 -29.99 -4.59 -2.97
CA SER A 173 -28.80 -3.77 -2.71
C SER A 173 -29.17 -2.47 -2.03
N TYR A 174 -28.32 -2.03 -1.12
CA TYR A 174 -28.48 -0.77 -0.40
C TYR A 174 -27.19 0.02 -0.44
N TYR A 175 -27.30 1.32 -0.28
CA TYR A 175 -26.20 2.29 -0.30
C TYR A 175 -26.22 3.10 0.97
N PHE A 176 -25.07 3.33 1.53
CA PHE A 176 -24.86 4.00 2.81
C PHE A 176 -23.76 5.05 2.68
N TRP A 177 -24.02 6.27 3.12
CA TRP A 177 -23.05 7.37 3.18
C TRP A 177 -23.04 7.94 4.59
N ALA A 178 -21.97 7.72 5.34
CA ALA A 178 -21.75 8.47 6.57
C ALA A 178 -21.37 9.92 6.25
N TYR A 179 -21.70 10.84 7.12
CA TYR A 179 -21.25 12.23 6.96
C TYR A 179 -20.96 12.88 8.31
N MET A 180 -20.11 13.90 8.28
CA MET A 180 -19.89 14.86 9.35
C MET A 180 -20.49 16.21 8.93
N VAL A 181 -20.93 16.99 9.90
CA VAL A 181 -21.39 18.36 9.69
C VAL A 181 -20.39 19.31 10.35
N SER A 182 -19.78 20.18 9.56
CA SER A 182 -18.85 21.18 10.09
C SER A 182 -19.53 22.18 11.01
N THR A 183 -18.75 22.92 11.79
CA THR A 183 -19.27 24.02 12.61
C THR A 183 -19.91 25.13 11.81
N GLU A 184 -19.57 25.24 10.51
CA GLU A 184 -20.21 26.15 9.56
C GLU A 184 -21.51 25.61 8.95
N GLY A 185 -21.87 24.33 9.24
CA GLY A 185 -23.08 23.68 8.74
C GLY A 185 -22.92 22.90 7.44
N ASP A 186 -21.72 22.77 6.90
CA ASP A 186 -21.46 22.01 5.67
C ASP A 186 -21.44 20.51 5.95
N LYS A 187 -22.20 19.74 5.17
CA LYS A 187 -22.15 18.27 5.20
C LYS A 187 -21.00 17.74 4.37
N ILE A 188 -20.19 16.89 4.96
CA ILE A 188 -19.02 16.27 4.36
C ILE A 188 -19.23 14.75 4.37
N TYR A 189 -19.43 14.16 3.20
CA TYR A 189 -19.80 12.76 3.06
C TYR A 189 -18.59 11.86 2.88
N ALA A 190 -18.58 10.74 3.57
CA ALA A 190 -17.67 9.63 3.31
C ALA A 190 -17.96 8.99 1.94
N PRO A 191 -17.01 8.22 1.40
CA PRO A 191 -17.29 7.36 0.25
C PRO A 191 -18.50 6.45 0.52
N VAL A 192 -19.24 6.15 -0.55
CA VAL A 192 -20.39 5.24 -0.46
C VAL A 192 -19.94 3.85 0.02
N PHE A 193 -20.74 3.25 0.89
CA PHE A 193 -20.63 1.84 1.24
C PHE A 193 -21.89 1.10 0.79
N GLY A 194 -21.73 -0.02 0.09
CA GLY A 194 -22.84 -0.82 -0.39
C GLY A 194 -23.06 -2.07 0.45
N ILE A 195 -24.32 -2.49 0.52
CA ILE A 195 -24.76 -3.78 1.07
C ILE A 195 -25.48 -4.51 -0.05
N ALA A 196 -24.85 -5.53 -0.61
CA ALA A 196 -25.43 -6.33 -1.67
C ALA A 196 -25.52 -7.82 -1.24
N LYS A 197 -26.38 -8.56 -1.94
CA LYS A 197 -26.43 -10.02 -1.79
C LYS A 197 -25.11 -10.61 -2.33
N PRO A 198 -24.50 -11.58 -1.63
CA PRO A 198 -23.37 -12.32 -2.17
C PRO A 198 -23.76 -13.08 -3.44
N VAL A 199 -22.85 -13.09 -4.42
CA VAL A 199 -22.92 -13.92 -5.62
C VAL A 199 -21.99 -15.12 -5.42
N THR A 200 -22.46 -16.33 -5.69
CA THR A 200 -21.68 -17.56 -5.50
C THR A 200 -21.27 -18.16 -6.84
N ILE A 201 -20.04 -18.68 -6.93
CA ILE A 201 -19.47 -19.31 -8.12
C ILE A 201 -18.92 -20.69 -7.73
N LYS A 202 -19.44 -21.73 -8.34
CA LYS A 202 -19.04 -23.13 -8.11
C LYS A 202 -17.95 -23.57 -9.08
N ALA A 203 -17.34 -24.69 -8.77
CA ALA A 203 -16.40 -25.35 -9.66
C ALA A 203 -17.02 -25.61 -11.05
N GLY A 204 -16.27 -25.25 -12.11
CA GLY A 204 -16.70 -25.40 -13.51
C GLY A 204 -17.48 -24.21 -14.09
N GLU A 205 -17.83 -23.21 -13.30
CA GLU A 205 -18.46 -21.99 -13.80
C GLU A 205 -17.41 -20.97 -14.26
N ASP A 206 -17.78 -20.10 -15.19
CA ASP A 206 -16.90 -19.02 -15.68
C ASP A 206 -16.84 -17.88 -14.67
N VAL A 207 -15.75 -17.87 -13.90
CA VAL A 207 -15.55 -16.90 -12.82
C VAL A 207 -15.56 -15.47 -13.34
N GLN A 208 -14.85 -15.17 -14.44
CA GLN A 208 -14.76 -13.79 -14.95
C GLN A 208 -16.10 -13.30 -15.50
N ALA A 209 -16.83 -14.15 -16.21
CA ALA A 209 -18.14 -13.80 -16.76
C ALA A 209 -19.15 -13.48 -15.65
N ILE A 210 -19.26 -14.34 -14.63
CA ILE A 210 -20.16 -14.14 -13.51
C ILE A 210 -19.73 -12.91 -12.67
N TYR A 211 -18.44 -12.78 -12.40
CA TYR A 211 -17.90 -11.62 -11.67
C TYR A 211 -18.20 -10.30 -12.38
N ASN A 212 -18.12 -10.28 -13.71
CA ASN A 212 -18.42 -9.09 -14.50
C ASN A 212 -19.88 -8.64 -14.42
N THR A 213 -20.80 -9.55 -14.14
CA THR A 213 -22.25 -9.26 -14.02
C THR A 213 -22.72 -9.08 -12.58
N ALA A 214 -21.85 -9.30 -11.59
CA ALA A 214 -22.20 -9.14 -10.19
C ALA A 214 -22.63 -7.68 -9.91
N PRO A 215 -23.64 -7.47 -9.03
CA PRO A 215 -24.01 -6.12 -8.60
C PRO A 215 -22.84 -5.36 -7.99
N GLU A 216 -22.82 -4.05 -8.10
CA GLU A 216 -21.89 -3.20 -7.38
C GLU A 216 -22.02 -3.44 -5.86
N PHE A 217 -20.90 -3.41 -5.15
CA PHE A 217 -20.76 -3.74 -3.72
C PHE A 217 -21.07 -5.19 -3.33
N ALA A 218 -21.24 -6.10 -4.29
CA ALA A 218 -21.38 -7.51 -3.98
C ALA A 218 -20.05 -8.12 -3.54
N GLU A 219 -20.14 -9.09 -2.64
CA GLU A 219 -19.10 -10.07 -2.44
C GLU A 219 -19.36 -11.26 -3.39
N VAL A 220 -18.43 -11.50 -4.31
CA VAL A 220 -18.47 -12.67 -5.19
C VAL A 220 -17.64 -13.77 -4.55
N ARG A 221 -18.29 -14.83 -4.13
CA ARG A 221 -17.72 -15.97 -3.40
C ARG A 221 -17.43 -17.10 -4.36
N VAL A 222 -16.16 -17.49 -4.44
CA VAL A 222 -15.71 -18.59 -5.30
C VAL A 222 -15.36 -19.81 -4.47
N GLU A 223 -15.84 -20.97 -4.87
CA GLU A 223 -15.55 -22.25 -4.20
C GLU A 223 -14.04 -22.51 -4.13
N GLY A 224 -13.58 -23.05 -3.02
CA GLY A 224 -12.19 -23.41 -2.79
C GLY A 224 -11.70 -24.52 -3.69
N GLY A 225 -10.39 -24.52 -3.99
CA GLY A 225 -9.76 -25.50 -4.89
C GLY A 225 -10.06 -25.30 -6.38
N VAL A 226 -10.91 -24.33 -6.74
CA VAL A 226 -11.16 -23.98 -8.15
C VAL A 226 -9.91 -23.36 -8.75
N LEU A 227 -9.49 -23.87 -9.92
CA LEU A 227 -8.39 -23.34 -10.71
C LEU A 227 -8.92 -22.42 -11.81
N ILE A 228 -8.46 -21.19 -11.80
CA ILE A 228 -8.81 -20.15 -12.79
C ILE A 228 -7.57 -19.84 -13.63
N ASP A 229 -7.71 -19.95 -14.95
CA ASP A 229 -6.67 -19.54 -15.89
C ASP A 229 -6.70 -18.00 -16.02
N GLY A 230 -5.71 -17.32 -15.48
CA GLY A 230 -5.63 -15.86 -15.47
C GLY A 230 -5.47 -15.24 -16.86
N PRO A 231 -5.53 -13.92 -17.03
CA PRO A 231 -5.73 -12.95 -15.97
C PRO A 231 -7.19 -12.79 -15.57
N ILE A 232 -7.42 -12.62 -14.27
CA ILE A 232 -8.68 -12.06 -13.78
C ILE A 232 -8.55 -10.53 -13.74
N PHE A 233 -9.54 -9.84 -14.29
CA PHE A 233 -9.68 -8.40 -14.19
C PHE A 233 -10.64 -8.04 -13.07
N LEU A 234 -10.12 -7.39 -12.02
CA LEU A 234 -10.97 -6.92 -10.92
C LEU A 234 -11.89 -5.78 -11.38
N ARG A 235 -12.96 -5.58 -10.64
CA ARG A 235 -13.90 -4.47 -10.78
C ARG A 235 -13.83 -3.56 -9.56
N ASP A 236 -14.15 -2.29 -9.79
CA ASP A 236 -14.32 -1.33 -8.71
C ASP A 236 -15.56 -1.67 -7.88
N ASN A 237 -15.48 -1.49 -6.56
CA ASN A 237 -16.57 -1.72 -5.61
C ASN A 237 -17.17 -3.15 -5.64
N VAL A 238 -16.43 -4.16 -6.09
CA VAL A 238 -16.88 -5.56 -6.06
C VAL A 238 -15.78 -6.42 -5.46
N LYS A 239 -16.05 -7.01 -4.29
CA LYS A 239 -15.10 -7.91 -3.63
C LYS A 239 -15.09 -9.28 -4.29
N LEU A 240 -13.91 -9.77 -4.66
CA LEU A 240 -13.72 -11.15 -5.10
C LEU A 240 -13.14 -11.98 -3.95
N SER A 241 -13.86 -13.02 -3.52
CA SER A 241 -13.56 -13.79 -2.31
C SER A 241 -13.49 -15.28 -2.64
N GLY A 242 -12.33 -15.91 -2.44
CA GLY A 242 -12.06 -17.33 -2.73
C GLY A 242 -12.01 -18.20 -1.48
N GLY A 243 -11.75 -19.48 -1.66
CA GLY A 243 -11.57 -20.43 -0.57
C GLY A 243 -12.87 -20.82 0.16
N TRP A 244 -14.03 -20.60 -0.45
CA TRP A 244 -15.31 -20.94 0.17
C TRP A 244 -15.62 -22.44 0.07
N ASN A 245 -16.21 -23.01 1.11
CA ASN A 245 -16.75 -24.36 1.02
C ASN A 245 -17.96 -24.43 0.05
N SER A 246 -18.42 -25.60 -0.30
CA SER A 246 -19.49 -25.82 -1.28
C SER A 246 -20.86 -25.24 -0.89
N THR A 247 -21.05 -24.89 0.38
CA THR A 247 -22.26 -24.23 0.91
C THR A 247 -22.11 -22.70 1.03
N PHE A 248 -20.91 -22.16 0.80
CA PHE A 248 -20.59 -20.73 0.85
C PHE A 248 -20.86 -20.05 2.21
N ASP A 249 -20.79 -20.80 3.29
CA ASP A 249 -20.98 -20.32 4.66
C ASP A 249 -19.65 -20.17 5.44
N LYS A 250 -18.56 -20.80 4.94
CA LYS A 250 -17.25 -20.77 5.58
C LYS A 250 -16.11 -20.72 4.56
N GLN A 251 -15.13 -19.85 4.80
CA GLN A 251 -13.86 -19.86 4.09
C GLN A 251 -12.87 -20.84 4.73
N ASP A 252 -12.10 -21.54 3.89
CA ASP A 252 -10.97 -22.37 4.29
C ASP A 252 -9.68 -21.87 3.62
N MET A 253 -8.79 -21.27 4.40
CA MET A 253 -7.54 -20.74 3.89
C MET A 253 -6.52 -21.83 3.53
N ASN A 254 -6.78 -23.09 3.85
CA ASN A 254 -6.00 -24.23 3.37
C ASN A 254 -6.51 -24.77 2.03
N ASN A 255 -7.70 -24.36 1.61
CA ASN A 255 -8.30 -24.73 0.33
C ASN A 255 -8.64 -23.48 -0.51
N ARG A 256 -7.63 -22.63 -0.77
CA ARG A 256 -7.83 -21.40 -1.53
C ARG A 256 -8.28 -21.66 -2.96
N THR A 257 -9.03 -20.72 -3.50
CA THR A 257 -9.26 -20.64 -4.95
C THR A 257 -7.97 -20.19 -5.63
N ILE A 258 -7.62 -20.73 -6.78
CA ILE A 258 -6.32 -20.54 -7.43
C ILE A 258 -6.49 -19.70 -8.69
N ILE A 259 -5.70 -18.63 -8.84
CA ILE A 259 -5.55 -17.89 -10.09
C ILE A 259 -4.13 -18.14 -10.61
N ASP A 260 -4.01 -18.77 -11.76
CA ASP A 260 -2.72 -19.18 -12.34
C ASP A 260 -2.41 -18.40 -13.63
N GLY A 261 -1.31 -17.67 -13.65
CA GLY A 261 -0.82 -16.97 -14.86
C GLY A 261 -0.13 -17.90 -15.87
N GLY A 262 0.14 -19.16 -15.49
CA GLY A 262 0.72 -20.20 -16.33
C GLY A 262 2.13 -19.87 -16.83
N GLY A 263 2.84 -18.93 -16.22
CA GLY A 263 4.15 -18.45 -16.70
C GLY A 263 4.12 -17.70 -18.02
N LYS A 264 2.94 -17.27 -18.48
CA LYS A 264 2.75 -16.66 -19.81
C LYS A 264 2.11 -15.27 -19.75
N ARG A 265 1.41 -14.94 -18.68
CA ARG A 265 0.65 -13.70 -18.50
C ARG A 265 0.52 -13.36 -17.03
N ARG A 266 0.09 -12.15 -16.73
CA ARG A 266 -0.28 -11.75 -15.37
C ARG A 266 -1.42 -12.64 -14.85
N ALA A 267 -1.44 -12.90 -13.54
CA ALA A 267 -2.54 -13.68 -12.96
C ALA A 267 -3.74 -12.78 -12.60
N LEU A 268 -3.49 -11.56 -12.07
CA LEU A 268 -4.52 -10.63 -11.64
C LEU A 268 -4.21 -9.20 -12.09
N ILE A 269 -5.24 -8.49 -12.53
CA ILE A 269 -5.15 -7.09 -12.96
C ILE A 269 -6.27 -6.28 -12.31
N SER A 270 -5.91 -5.14 -11.70
CA SER A 270 -6.85 -4.23 -11.04
C SER A 270 -6.65 -2.79 -11.53
N GLY A 271 -7.76 -2.07 -11.76
CA GLY A 271 -7.73 -0.67 -12.19
C GLY A 271 -7.20 -0.44 -13.60
N ILE A 272 -7.05 -1.50 -14.37
CA ILE A 272 -6.63 -1.47 -15.77
C ILE A 272 -7.63 -2.32 -16.55
N THR A 273 -8.20 -1.77 -17.61
CA THR A 273 -9.13 -2.51 -18.48
C THR A 273 -8.40 -3.48 -19.41
N PRO A 274 -9.10 -4.47 -20.01
CA PRO A 274 -8.52 -5.32 -21.03
C PRO A 274 -7.94 -4.57 -22.25
N ASN A 275 -8.44 -3.36 -22.51
CA ASN A 275 -7.95 -2.48 -23.57
C ASN A 275 -6.74 -1.63 -23.16
N GLY A 276 -6.30 -1.73 -21.90
CA GLY A 276 -5.16 -1.00 -21.36
C GLY A 276 -5.48 0.37 -20.77
N ASP A 277 -6.75 0.79 -20.74
CA ASP A 277 -7.17 2.02 -20.06
C ASP A 277 -6.93 1.88 -18.56
N ARG A 278 -6.59 2.98 -17.91
CA ARG A 278 -6.28 3.03 -16.47
C ARG A 278 -7.25 3.95 -15.73
N PRO A 279 -8.50 3.52 -15.49
CA PRO A 279 -9.48 4.34 -14.78
C PRO A 279 -9.10 4.64 -13.33
N GLY A 280 -8.22 3.81 -12.73
CA GLY A 280 -7.87 3.91 -11.32
C GLY A 280 -9.06 3.55 -10.42
N PHE A 281 -9.06 2.37 -9.84
CA PHE A 281 -10.16 1.94 -8.98
C PHE A 281 -10.12 2.62 -7.61
N LYS A 282 -11.29 2.84 -7.04
CA LYS A 282 -11.46 3.45 -5.71
C LYS A 282 -11.49 2.40 -4.61
N ASP A 283 -12.04 1.21 -4.90
CA ASP A 283 -12.18 0.13 -3.92
C ASP A 283 -12.27 -1.24 -4.61
N ALA A 284 -11.10 -1.77 -5.01
CA ALA A 284 -10.99 -3.14 -5.49
C ALA A 284 -10.47 -4.04 -4.35
N CYS A 285 -11.09 -5.20 -4.15
CA CYS A 285 -10.72 -6.12 -3.08
C CYS A 285 -10.67 -7.57 -3.56
N ILE A 286 -9.60 -8.27 -3.18
CA ILE A 286 -9.45 -9.71 -3.35
C ILE A 286 -9.08 -10.38 -2.04
N ASN A 287 -9.72 -11.51 -1.73
CA ASN A 287 -9.56 -12.22 -0.46
C ASN A 287 -9.55 -13.72 -0.67
N GLY A 288 -8.67 -14.46 0.03
CA GLY A 288 -8.70 -15.92 0.09
C GLY A 288 -8.24 -16.67 -1.17
N PHE A 289 -7.37 -16.06 -1.97
CA PHE A 289 -6.83 -16.65 -3.19
C PHE A 289 -5.37 -17.09 -3.06
N GLU A 290 -5.02 -18.16 -3.77
CA GLU A 290 -3.68 -18.46 -4.22
C GLU A 290 -3.50 -17.83 -5.60
N ILE A 291 -2.51 -16.94 -5.76
CA ILE A 291 -2.23 -16.21 -7.01
C ILE A 291 -0.80 -16.52 -7.42
N ARG A 292 -0.62 -17.16 -8.58
CA ARG A 292 0.70 -17.73 -8.90
C ARG A 292 1.08 -17.66 -10.37
N ASN A 293 2.37 -17.92 -10.62
CA ASN A 293 2.96 -18.12 -11.94
C ASN A 293 2.68 -16.97 -12.92
N GLY A 294 2.56 -15.74 -12.44
CA GLY A 294 2.38 -14.57 -13.31
C GLY A 294 3.66 -14.18 -14.02
N LEU A 295 3.58 -13.86 -15.31
CA LEU A 295 4.63 -13.20 -16.08
C LEU A 295 4.33 -11.70 -16.23
N GLY A 296 5.28 -10.85 -15.88
CA GLY A 296 5.08 -9.41 -15.75
C GLY A 296 4.30 -9.05 -14.47
N SER A 297 4.59 -9.76 -13.38
CA SER A 297 3.96 -9.79 -12.05
C SER A 297 2.76 -10.73 -11.93
N ASN A 298 2.56 -11.27 -10.73
CA ASN A 298 1.31 -11.96 -10.39
C ASN A 298 0.14 -10.97 -10.37
N VAL A 299 0.32 -9.84 -9.68
CA VAL A 299 -0.70 -8.80 -9.51
C VAL A 299 -0.17 -7.47 -10.02
N VAL A 300 -0.94 -6.80 -10.87
CA VAL A 300 -0.69 -5.41 -11.28
C VAL A 300 -1.91 -4.58 -10.97
N PHE A 301 -1.72 -3.41 -10.37
CA PHE A 301 -2.83 -2.55 -10.00
C PHE A 301 -2.60 -1.08 -10.30
N ASN A 302 -3.71 -0.35 -10.51
CA ASN A 302 -3.81 1.09 -10.61
C ASN A 302 -4.98 1.58 -9.75
N GLY A 303 -4.79 2.62 -8.95
CA GLY A 303 -5.77 3.08 -7.98
C GLY A 303 -5.67 2.29 -6.66
N LYS A 304 -6.80 2.02 -6.01
CA LYS A 304 -6.83 1.33 -4.71
C LYS A 304 -7.07 -0.16 -4.87
N LEU A 305 -6.23 -0.96 -4.20
CA LEU A 305 -6.35 -2.41 -4.13
C LEU A 305 -6.17 -2.90 -2.69
N THR A 306 -7.13 -3.68 -2.22
CA THR A 306 -7.05 -4.44 -0.96
C THR A 306 -6.83 -5.92 -1.26
N VAL A 307 -5.78 -6.50 -0.67
CA VAL A 307 -5.40 -7.93 -0.79
C VAL A 307 -5.38 -8.53 0.60
N GLU A 308 -6.25 -9.49 0.85
CA GLU A 308 -6.41 -10.09 2.18
C GLU A 308 -6.36 -11.62 2.09
N TRP A 309 -5.69 -12.26 3.05
CA TRP A 309 -5.65 -13.73 3.17
C TRP A 309 -5.20 -14.45 1.90
N CYS A 310 -4.41 -13.78 1.06
CA CYS A 310 -3.92 -14.33 -0.19
C CYS A 310 -2.53 -14.96 -0.03
N TYR A 311 -2.27 -15.97 -0.85
CA TYR A 311 -0.94 -16.54 -1.06
C TYR A 311 -0.48 -16.19 -2.48
N ILE A 312 0.49 -15.27 -2.60
CA ILE A 312 0.98 -14.75 -3.88
C ILE A 312 2.41 -15.23 -4.10
N HIS A 313 2.61 -16.12 -5.08
CA HIS A 313 3.91 -16.75 -5.25
C HIS A 313 4.28 -17.08 -6.69
N ASN A 314 5.58 -17.35 -6.93
CA ASN A 314 6.15 -17.75 -8.21
C ASN A 314 5.85 -16.77 -9.36
N GLY A 315 5.62 -15.52 -9.07
CA GLY A 315 5.48 -14.46 -10.07
C GLY A 315 6.84 -13.96 -10.52
N THR A 316 6.94 -13.60 -11.80
CA THR A 316 8.18 -13.08 -12.39
C THR A 316 7.96 -11.76 -13.08
N ASN A 317 8.93 -10.85 -12.98
CA ASN A 317 8.92 -9.59 -13.69
C ASN A 317 10.34 -9.22 -14.15
N SER A 318 10.50 -8.81 -15.40
CA SER A 318 11.79 -8.37 -15.95
C SER A 318 12.23 -6.98 -15.45
N ASP A 319 11.40 -6.30 -14.67
CA ASP A 319 11.72 -5.01 -14.04
C ASP A 319 11.53 -5.12 -12.53
N LYS A 320 10.33 -4.93 -11.98
CA LYS A 320 10.07 -4.83 -10.55
C LYS A 320 8.72 -5.44 -10.14
N GLY A 321 8.60 -5.84 -8.86
CA GLY A 321 7.36 -6.33 -8.30
C GLY A 321 6.90 -7.67 -8.88
N GLY A 322 7.70 -8.73 -8.78
CA GLY A 322 7.31 -10.06 -9.27
C GLY A 322 5.98 -10.56 -8.68
N GLY A 323 5.74 -10.32 -7.38
CA GLY A 323 4.48 -10.61 -6.71
C GLY A 323 3.41 -9.56 -7.01
N ILE A 324 3.61 -8.33 -6.54
CA ILE A 324 2.68 -7.22 -6.72
C ILE A 324 3.42 -5.99 -7.25
N MET A 325 2.85 -5.35 -8.26
CA MET A 325 3.37 -4.12 -8.86
C MET A 325 2.29 -3.06 -8.98
N ALA A 326 2.54 -1.86 -8.43
CA ALA A 326 1.77 -0.67 -8.76
C ALA A 326 2.18 -0.14 -10.14
N THR A 327 1.24 0.50 -10.86
CA THR A 327 1.54 1.10 -12.18
C THR A 327 2.28 2.42 -12.10
N GLU A 328 2.70 2.85 -10.91
CA GLU A 328 3.42 4.11 -10.65
C GLU A 328 2.59 5.37 -10.93
N SER A 329 1.28 5.23 -10.88
CA SER A 329 0.38 6.38 -10.92
C SER A 329 0.38 7.10 -9.58
N ALA A 330 0.31 8.42 -9.61
CA ALA A 330 0.21 9.20 -8.38
C ALA A 330 -1.08 8.85 -7.64
N GLY A 331 -0.96 8.60 -6.33
CA GLY A 331 -2.10 8.31 -5.47
C GLY A 331 -2.60 6.87 -5.46
N ASP A 332 -1.84 5.91 -6.02
CA ASP A 332 -2.15 4.49 -5.85
C ASP A 332 -2.19 4.12 -4.35
N GLU A 333 -3.08 3.21 -3.96
CA GLU A 333 -3.17 2.71 -2.58
C GLU A 333 -3.19 1.18 -2.56
N LEU A 334 -2.26 0.57 -1.82
CA LEU A 334 -2.24 -0.86 -1.53
C LEU A 334 -2.50 -1.12 -0.06
N VAL A 335 -3.50 -1.95 0.24
CA VAL A 335 -3.67 -2.59 1.55
C VAL A 335 -3.38 -4.08 1.38
N LEU A 336 -2.34 -4.57 2.06
CA LEU A 336 -1.93 -5.97 2.05
C LEU A 336 -1.99 -6.51 3.48
N ALA A 337 -2.94 -7.40 3.74
CA ALA A 337 -3.22 -7.88 5.07
C ALA A 337 -3.30 -9.40 5.15
N ASN A 338 -2.82 -9.96 6.25
CA ASN A 338 -2.94 -11.40 6.56
C ASN A 338 -2.58 -12.31 5.37
N SER A 339 -1.51 -11.96 4.63
CA SER A 339 -1.17 -12.59 3.36
C SER A 339 0.25 -13.16 3.36
N ILE A 340 0.54 -14.02 2.39
CA ILE A 340 1.88 -14.58 2.18
C ILE A 340 2.35 -14.16 0.80
N ILE A 341 3.49 -13.50 0.74
CA ILE A 341 4.18 -13.10 -0.50
C ILE A 341 5.49 -13.88 -0.58
N ALA A 342 5.55 -14.89 -1.42
CA ALA A 342 6.68 -15.79 -1.40
C ALA A 342 7.17 -16.19 -2.79
N TRP A 343 8.48 -16.43 -2.91
CA TRP A 343 9.11 -17.01 -4.11
C TRP A 343 8.88 -16.21 -5.39
N ASN A 344 8.60 -14.91 -5.29
CA ASN A 344 8.46 -14.04 -6.44
C ASN A 344 9.81 -13.47 -6.84
N LYS A 345 10.00 -13.25 -8.14
CA LYS A 345 11.26 -12.80 -8.72
C LYS A 345 11.08 -11.52 -9.52
N ALA A 346 12.01 -10.60 -9.37
CA ALA A 346 12.13 -9.44 -10.24
C ALA A 346 13.59 -9.23 -10.68
N ASP A 347 13.78 -8.69 -11.89
CA ASP A 347 15.13 -8.46 -12.39
C ASP A 347 15.75 -7.18 -11.83
N ALA A 348 14.96 -6.17 -11.45
CA ALA A 348 15.51 -4.91 -10.90
C ALA A 348 15.18 -4.68 -9.42
N HIS A 349 13.92 -4.50 -9.04
CA HIS A 349 13.54 -4.14 -7.68
C HIS A 349 12.41 -5.01 -7.15
N ALA A 350 12.53 -5.48 -5.92
CA ALA A 350 11.56 -6.24 -5.16
C ALA A 350 10.91 -7.41 -5.92
N GLY A 351 11.41 -8.60 -5.70
CA GLY A 351 10.69 -9.80 -6.11
C GLY A 351 9.28 -9.84 -5.54
N GLY A 352 9.09 -9.42 -4.28
CA GLY A 352 7.79 -9.41 -3.61
C GLY A 352 6.88 -8.27 -4.09
N VAL A 353 7.02 -7.08 -3.54
CA VAL A 353 6.12 -5.93 -3.77
C VAL A 353 6.90 -4.70 -4.19
N SER A 354 6.50 -4.04 -5.27
CA SER A 354 7.07 -2.77 -5.71
C SER A 354 5.97 -1.72 -5.90
N VAL A 355 6.16 -0.58 -5.23
CA VAL A 355 5.29 0.59 -5.31
C VAL A 355 6.12 1.85 -5.46
N SER A 356 5.63 2.78 -6.25
CA SER A 356 6.27 4.09 -6.41
C SER A 356 5.27 5.13 -6.90
N GLY A 357 5.58 6.39 -6.69
CA GLY A 357 4.76 7.49 -7.13
C GLY A 357 4.36 8.42 -5.99
N GLU A 358 4.28 9.72 -6.29
CA GLU A 358 3.90 10.74 -5.33
C GLU A 358 2.49 10.48 -4.78
N GLY A 359 2.36 10.47 -3.45
CA GLY A 359 1.08 10.26 -2.78
C GLY A 359 0.60 8.80 -2.75
N THR A 360 1.38 7.87 -3.31
CA THR A 360 1.09 6.43 -3.19
C THR A 360 1.14 6.02 -1.72
N LYS A 361 0.11 5.29 -1.28
CA LYS A 361 0.00 4.77 0.08
C LYS A 361 0.10 3.25 0.09
N VAL A 362 0.89 2.72 1.00
CA VAL A 362 1.06 1.28 1.21
C VAL A 362 0.84 0.95 2.68
N THR A 363 -0.13 0.10 2.96
CA THR A 363 -0.37 -0.46 4.29
C THR A 363 -0.15 -1.97 4.23
N VAL A 364 0.80 -2.47 5.00
CA VAL A 364 1.11 -3.90 5.05
C VAL A 364 1.03 -4.38 6.49
N VAL A 365 0.14 -5.31 6.77
CA VAL A 365 -0.07 -5.82 8.11
C VAL A 365 -0.16 -7.35 8.14
N ASN A 366 0.36 -7.95 9.20
CA ASN A 366 0.25 -9.40 9.45
C ASN A 366 0.69 -10.27 8.24
N THR A 367 1.68 -9.82 7.49
CA THR A 367 2.06 -10.45 6.21
C THR A 367 3.44 -11.10 6.31
N LEU A 368 3.55 -12.30 5.74
CA LEU A 368 4.81 -13.03 5.60
C LEU A 368 5.43 -12.75 4.22
N PHE A 369 6.64 -12.22 4.20
CA PHE A 369 7.48 -12.11 3.00
C PHE A 369 8.59 -13.15 3.08
N ARG A 370 8.57 -14.15 2.20
CA ARG A 370 9.50 -15.26 2.23
C ARG A 370 10.09 -15.58 0.86
N GLY A 371 11.40 -15.71 0.77
CA GLY A 371 12.06 -16.25 -0.42
C GLY A 371 11.93 -15.41 -1.69
N ASN A 372 11.47 -14.16 -1.60
CA ASN A 372 11.39 -13.30 -2.78
C ASN A 372 12.79 -12.89 -3.24
N ALA A 373 13.00 -12.74 -4.54
CA ALA A 373 14.32 -12.50 -5.11
C ALA A 373 14.36 -11.27 -6.04
N SER A 374 15.41 -10.47 -5.90
CA SER A 374 15.82 -9.45 -6.86
C SER A 374 17.17 -9.89 -7.49
N ILE A 375 17.25 -9.97 -8.83
CA ILE A 375 18.35 -10.67 -9.50
C ILE A 375 19.22 -9.81 -10.41
N ALA A 376 18.94 -8.54 -10.61
CA ALA A 376 19.72 -7.70 -11.50
C ALA A 376 20.94 -7.10 -10.83
N GLN A 377 21.91 -6.69 -11.66
CA GLN A 377 23.12 -5.95 -11.28
C GLN A 377 22.83 -4.74 -10.36
N TYR A 378 21.64 -4.12 -10.51
CA TYR A 378 21.16 -3.01 -9.74
C TYR A 378 19.92 -3.34 -8.89
N GLY A 379 19.69 -4.61 -8.61
CA GLY A 379 18.62 -5.05 -7.72
C GLY A 379 18.81 -4.46 -6.32
N TYR A 380 17.85 -3.63 -5.88
CA TYR A 380 18.04 -2.89 -4.61
C TYR A 380 17.40 -3.58 -3.42
N THR A 381 16.37 -4.42 -3.64
CA THR A 381 15.68 -5.07 -2.53
C THR A 381 14.94 -6.30 -3.00
N ALA A 382 14.65 -7.23 -2.10
CA ALA A 382 14.02 -8.50 -2.45
C ALA A 382 12.53 -8.57 -2.05
N ALA A 383 12.18 -8.15 -0.83
CA ALA A 383 10.83 -8.32 -0.32
C ALA A 383 9.88 -7.18 -0.73
N ILE A 384 10.20 -5.94 -0.33
CA ILE A 384 9.35 -4.78 -0.59
C ILE A 384 10.18 -3.54 -0.94
N HIS A 385 9.76 -2.83 -1.95
CA HIS A 385 10.37 -1.58 -2.43
C HIS A 385 9.34 -0.48 -2.54
N GLY A 386 9.64 0.67 -1.92
CA GLY A 386 8.88 1.90 -2.04
C GLY A 386 9.78 3.08 -2.32
N GLN A 387 9.38 3.97 -3.25
CA GLN A 387 10.16 5.19 -3.55
C GLN A 387 9.30 6.34 -4.06
N ALA A 388 9.90 7.53 -4.14
CA ALA A 388 9.34 8.70 -4.79
C ALA A 388 8.00 9.17 -4.18
N GLY A 389 8.01 9.49 -2.89
CA GLY A 389 6.84 10.08 -2.21
C GLY A 389 5.84 9.07 -1.66
N VAL A 390 6.22 7.78 -1.56
CA VAL A 390 5.37 6.74 -0.97
C VAL A 390 5.18 6.96 0.53
N LYS A 391 3.95 6.78 1.01
CA LYS A 391 3.61 6.70 2.44
C LYS A 391 3.41 5.23 2.82
N ALA A 392 4.35 4.68 3.60
CA ALA A 392 4.38 3.27 3.97
C ALA A 392 4.07 3.05 5.45
N TYR A 393 3.10 2.20 5.72
CA TYR A 393 2.66 1.78 7.04
C TYR A 393 2.81 0.26 7.14
N VAL A 394 3.82 -0.22 7.83
CA VAL A 394 4.18 -1.64 7.87
C VAL A 394 4.20 -2.11 9.33
N ALA A 395 3.27 -2.98 9.69
CA ALA A 395 3.17 -3.47 11.05
C ALA A 395 2.95 -4.98 11.13
N ASN A 396 3.62 -5.59 12.09
CA ASN A 396 3.43 -7.00 12.38
C ASN A 396 3.66 -7.92 11.18
N CYS A 397 4.71 -7.65 10.39
CA CYS A 397 5.12 -8.45 9.26
C CYS A 397 6.39 -9.26 9.57
N THR A 398 6.54 -10.41 8.95
CA THR A 398 7.76 -11.21 8.99
C THR A 398 8.44 -11.18 7.62
N PHE A 399 9.74 -10.86 7.61
CA PHE A 399 10.58 -10.80 6.42
C PHE A 399 11.72 -11.80 6.59
N VAL A 400 11.66 -12.91 5.86
CA VAL A 400 12.59 -14.03 6.01
C VAL A 400 12.97 -14.63 4.66
N ASP A 401 14.20 -15.10 4.52
CA ASP A 401 14.73 -15.79 3.33
C ASP A 401 14.69 -14.99 2.02
N ASN A 402 14.44 -13.67 2.04
CA ASN A 402 14.44 -12.88 0.82
C ASN A 402 15.88 -12.65 0.34
N VAL A 403 16.12 -12.73 -0.99
CA VAL A 403 17.47 -12.81 -1.56
C VAL A 403 17.72 -11.71 -2.58
N ASN A 404 18.77 -10.93 -2.38
CA ASN A 404 19.32 -10.03 -3.38
C ASN A 404 20.47 -10.71 -4.14
N TRP A 405 20.33 -10.74 -5.47
CA TRP A 405 21.41 -11.17 -6.33
C TRP A 405 22.21 -9.98 -6.82
N ARG A 406 23.52 -10.12 -6.79
CA ARG A 406 24.42 -9.20 -7.47
C ARG A 406 25.22 -9.96 -8.49
N ASP A 407 25.25 -9.45 -9.72
CA ASP A 407 26.26 -9.89 -10.64
C ASP A 407 27.59 -9.18 -10.31
N GLY A 408 28.69 -9.85 -10.55
CA GLY A 408 30.03 -9.57 -10.07
C GLY A 408 30.70 -8.28 -10.47
N SER A 409 30.02 -7.31 -11.01
CA SER A 409 30.68 -6.17 -11.64
C SER A 409 30.94 -4.97 -10.73
N SER A 410 30.43 -4.90 -9.51
CA SER A 410 30.74 -3.81 -8.59
C SER A 410 30.79 -4.21 -7.12
N ALA A 411 31.93 -4.72 -6.71
CA ALA A 411 32.24 -5.03 -5.30
C ALA A 411 32.26 -3.83 -4.35
N THR A 412 32.00 -2.62 -4.84
CA THR A 412 32.18 -1.39 -4.07
C THR A 412 30.91 -0.74 -3.53
N SER A 413 29.74 -1.22 -3.90
CA SER A 413 28.49 -0.69 -3.36
C SER A 413 27.91 -1.62 -2.30
N SER A 414 27.48 -1.04 -1.19
CA SER A 414 26.91 -1.75 -0.04
C SER A 414 25.83 -2.75 -0.45
N PRO A 415 25.75 -3.91 0.20
CA PRO A 415 24.64 -4.84 0.00
C PRO A 415 23.33 -4.11 0.32
N TRP A 416 22.39 -4.18 -0.61
CA TRP A 416 21.08 -3.58 -0.43
C TRP A 416 20.18 -4.53 0.38
N SER A 417 19.22 -3.96 1.06
CA SER A 417 18.40 -4.64 2.05
C SER A 417 17.29 -5.52 1.45
N GLY A 418 16.75 -6.40 2.28
CA GLY A 418 15.49 -7.11 1.96
C GLY A 418 14.30 -6.17 1.83
N ILE A 419 14.34 -5.02 2.51
CA ILE A 419 13.29 -4.00 2.58
C ILE A 419 13.90 -2.64 2.27
N MET A 420 13.27 -1.86 1.38
CA MET A 420 13.74 -0.53 1.05
C MET A 420 12.59 0.45 0.84
N PHE A 421 12.68 1.59 1.53
CA PHE A 421 11.85 2.77 1.29
C PHE A 421 12.76 3.99 1.19
N ARG A 422 12.74 4.70 0.05
CA ARG A 422 13.70 5.76 -0.22
C ARG A 422 13.18 6.90 -1.09
N ASN A 423 13.98 7.94 -1.19
CA ASN A 423 13.80 9.17 -1.95
C ASN A 423 12.78 10.15 -1.37
N GLY A 424 12.87 11.39 -1.82
CA GLY A 424 12.15 12.53 -1.26
C GLY A 424 10.64 12.35 -1.19
N GLY A 425 10.06 12.88 -0.13
CA GLY A 425 8.61 12.79 0.14
C GLY A 425 8.13 11.46 0.69
N THR A 426 9.02 10.49 0.91
CA THR A 426 8.65 9.18 1.47
C THR A 426 8.43 9.27 2.98
N HIS A 427 7.28 8.80 3.47
CA HIS A 427 6.96 8.65 4.89
C HIS A 427 6.93 7.17 5.28
N ILE A 428 7.42 6.82 6.46
CA ILE A 428 7.51 5.43 6.90
C ILE A 428 7.11 5.29 8.36
N GLU A 429 6.18 4.38 8.62
CA GLU A 429 5.91 3.81 9.95
C GLU A 429 6.16 2.30 9.90
N PHE A 430 7.23 1.84 10.55
CA PHE A 430 7.68 0.45 10.56
C PHE A 430 7.68 -0.08 12.00
N VAL A 431 6.67 -0.87 12.38
CA VAL A 431 6.34 -1.17 13.78
C VAL A 431 6.10 -2.67 14.00
N ASN A 432 6.66 -3.24 15.06
CA ASN A 432 6.46 -4.63 15.47
C ASN A 432 6.78 -5.68 14.39
N ASN A 433 7.69 -5.41 13.48
CA ASN A 433 8.07 -6.37 12.45
C ASN A 433 9.20 -7.29 12.93
N LEU A 434 9.27 -8.48 12.36
CA LEU A 434 10.35 -9.46 12.52
C LEU A 434 11.12 -9.56 11.21
N VAL A 435 12.39 -9.16 11.22
CA VAL A 435 13.26 -9.13 10.04
C VAL A 435 14.49 -9.97 10.31
N ALA A 436 14.57 -11.14 9.67
CA ALA A 436 15.60 -12.11 9.98
C ALA A 436 15.95 -12.98 8.77
N GLY A 437 17.22 -13.37 8.66
CA GLY A 437 17.65 -14.33 7.64
C GLY A 437 17.40 -13.89 6.20
N ASN A 438 17.48 -12.59 5.89
CA ASN A 438 17.48 -12.12 4.50
C ASN A 438 18.93 -12.12 3.99
N TRP A 439 19.11 -12.46 2.72
CA TRP A 439 20.40 -12.83 2.18
C TRP A 439 20.77 -11.99 0.96
N TYR A 440 22.06 -11.89 0.70
CA TYR A 440 22.57 -11.47 -0.59
C TYR A 440 23.53 -12.53 -1.15
N PHE A 441 23.66 -12.52 -2.44
CA PHE A 441 24.48 -13.48 -3.16
C PHE A 441 25.75 -12.82 -3.66
N LEU A 442 26.92 -13.42 -3.34
CA LEU A 442 28.20 -12.92 -3.81
C LEU A 442 28.47 -13.43 -5.23
N PRO A 443 28.85 -12.54 -6.15
CA PRO A 443 29.23 -12.92 -7.49
C PRO A 443 30.49 -13.77 -7.52
N GLY A 444 30.58 -14.65 -8.49
CA GLY A 444 31.74 -15.49 -8.75
C GLY A 444 31.86 -16.74 -7.88
N VAL A 445 30.94 -16.97 -6.96
CA VAL A 445 30.93 -18.11 -6.04
C VAL A 445 29.79 -19.07 -6.32
N ALA A 446 28.86 -18.70 -7.17
CA ALA A 446 27.69 -19.52 -7.46
C ALA A 446 27.21 -19.39 -8.91
N ASP A 447 26.54 -20.46 -9.33
CA ASP A 447 25.90 -20.57 -10.63
C ASP A 447 24.82 -19.50 -10.86
N ASN A 448 24.54 -19.26 -12.13
CA ASN A 448 23.47 -18.38 -12.57
C ASN A 448 22.14 -18.73 -11.87
N PRO A 449 21.42 -17.75 -11.25
CA PRO A 449 20.10 -17.95 -10.67
C PRO A 449 19.09 -18.62 -11.60
N ASP A 450 19.17 -18.32 -12.88
CA ASP A 450 18.26 -18.87 -13.88
C ASP A 450 18.54 -20.35 -14.22
N ALA A 451 19.71 -20.86 -13.85
CA ALA A 451 20.07 -22.26 -14.04
C ALA A 451 19.43 -23.21 -13.01
N HIS A 452 18.82 -22.64 -11.97
CA HIS A 452 18.24 -23.41 -10.87
C HIS A 452 16.79 -22.97 -10.60
N PRO A 453 15.84 -23.31 -11.47
CA PRO A 453 14.43 -22.92 -11.35
C PRO A 453 13.77 -23.39 -10.06
N ASP A 454 14.27 -24.48 -9.47
CA ASP A 454 13.79 -25.03 -8.20
C ASP A 454 14.17 -24.19 -6.96
N ARG A 455 14.96 -23.13 -7.11
CA ARG A 455 15.23 -22.17 -6.03
C ARG A 455 14.03 -21.42 -5.55
N TYR A 456 13.05 -21.26 -6.41
CA TYR A 456 11.83 -20.55 -6.08
C TYR A 456 10.90 -21.37 -5.17
N GLU A 457 11.16 -22.67 -5.04
CA GLU A 457 10.36 -23.58 -4.20
C GLU A 457 11.04 -23.90 -2.86
N MET A 458 12.30 -23.50 -2.67
CA MET A 458 13.07 -23.89 -1.49
C MET A 458 13.81 -22.70 -0.88
N PRO A 459 13.77 -22.52 0.44
CA PRO A 459 14.71 -21.64 1.10
C PRO A 459 16.12 -22.15 0.83
N ILE A 460 17.05 -21.28 0.72
CA ILE A 460 18.49 -21.41 0.60
C ILE A 460 19.00 -22.86 0.61
N LYS A 461 19.49 -23.34 -0.52
CA LYS A 461 20.15 -24.64 -0.58
C LYS A 461 21.55 -24.58 0.03
N PRO A 462 22.01 -25.65 0.74
CA PRO A 462 23.32 -25.69 1.39
C PRO A 462 24.53 -25.47 0.45
N GLU A 463 24.40 -25.80 -0.82
CA GLU A 463 25.42 -25.61 -1.84
C GLU A 463 25.67 -24.14 -2.23
N PHE A 464 24.79 -23.22 -1.83
CA PHE A 464 24.97 -21.79 -2.12
C PHE A 464 25.67 -21.08 -0.96
N ILE A 465 26.75 -20.40 -1.28
CA ILE A 465 27.38 -19.49 -0.33
C ILE A 465 26.61 -18.19 -0.33
N LEU A 466 25.73 -18.06 0.66
CA LEU A 466 24.97 -16.87 0.93
C LEU A 466 25.55 -16.20 2.16
N GLU A 467 25.77 -14.90 2.07
CA GLU A 467 26.05 -14.09 3.25
C GLU A 467 24.77 -13.39 3.71
N GLN A 468 24.55 -13.35 5.01
CA GLN A 468 23.46 -12.56 5.55
C GLN A 468 23.69 -11.08 5.25
N GLN A 469 22.63 -10.40 4.88
CA GLN A 469 22.69 -8.97 4.64
C GLN A 469 23.10 -8.26 5.92
N VAL A 470 24.18 -7.51 5.84
CA VAL A 470 24.62 -6.63 6.92
C VAL A 470 23.53 -5.58 7.18
N GLN A 471 22.92 -5.10 6.12
CA GLN A 471 21.82 -4.14 6.15
C GLN A 471 20.50 -4.83 5.78
N GLN A 472 19.75 -5.25 6.78
CA GLN A 472 18.46 -5.94 6.56
C GLN A 472 17.35 -4.99 6.06
N ILE A 473 17.43 -3.71 6.39
CA ILE A 473 16.43 -2.67 6.08
C ILE A 473 17.16 -1.42 5.59
N ASP A 474 16.65 -0.82 4.53
CA ASP A 474 17.05 0.51 4.07
C ASP A 474 15.83 1.46 4.08
N LEU A 475 15.76 2.28 5.09
CA LEU A 475 14.77 3.33 5.24
C LEU A 475 15.42 4.70 4.91
N ASN A 476 15.95 4.84 3.71
CA ASN A 476 16.66 6.03 3.27
C ASN A 476 15.69 7.18 2.97
N VAL A 477 15.15 7.75 4.00
CA VAL A 477 14.43 9.02 3.92
C VAL A 477 15.46 10.15 3.86
N VAL A 478 15.39 10.99 2.85
CA VAL A 478 16.29 12.13 2.71
C VAL A 478 16.08 13.08 3.89
N ALA A 479 17.16 13.45 4.56
CA ALA A 479 17.11 14.33 5.72
C ALA A 479 16.36 15.64 5.38
N GLY A 480 15.32 15.94 6.14
CA GLY A 480 14.47 17.12 5.97
C GLY A 480 13.13 16.88 5.27
N ASP A 481 12.92 15.73 4.62
CA ASP A 481 11.68 15.48 3.89
C ASP A 481 10.56 14.90 4.79
N ASP A 482 10.91 14.15 5.84
CA ASP A 482 9.94 13.67 6.82
C ASP A 482 10.57 13.50 8.20
N PRO A 483 10.43 14.48 9.09
CA PRO A 483 10.91 14.36 10.47
C PRO A 483 10.11 13.37 11.32
N ALA A 484 8.99 12.84 10.83
CA ALA A 484 8.03 12.08 11.63
C ALA A 484 8.02 10.56 11.33
N TRP A 485 9.02 10.03 10.59
CA TRP A 485 9.07 8.58 10.36
C TRP A 485 9.28 7.80 11.67
N VAL A 486 8.65 6.64 11.75
CA VAL A 486 8.64 5.78 12.94
C VAL A 486 9.27 4.43 12.62
N CYS A 487 10.24 4.01 13.43
CA CYS A 487 10.79 2.65 13.41
C CYS A 487 10.94 2.17 14.85
N GLN A 488 10.01 1.34 15.33
CA GLN A 488 9.98 0.95 16.74
C GLN A 488 9.46 -0.46 16.96
N SER A 489 9.86 -1.06 18.07
CA SER A 489 9.42 -2.38 18.54
C SER A 489 9.67 -3.51 17.52
N ASN A 490 10.58 -3.29 16.55
CA ASN A 490 10.96 -4.32 15.59
C ASN A 490 12.03 -5.24 16.16
N VAL A 491 12.04 -6.50 15.72
CA VAL A 491 13.12 -7.45 15.95
C VAL A 491 13.89 -7.62 14.65
N ILE A 492 15.17 -7.26 14.66
CA ILE A 492 15.98 -7.17 13.45
C ILE A 492 17.26 -7.94 13.64
N CYS A 493 17.54 -8.89 12.76
CA CYS A 493 18.84 -9.51 12.65
C CYS A 493 19.82 -8.58 11.93
N GLY A 494 20.98 -8.35 12.54
CA GLY A 494 22.02 -7.53 11.96
C GLY A 494 23.26 -7.53 12.84
N ALA A 495 24.43 -7.48 12.21
CA ALA A 495 25.71 -7.53 12.92
C ALA A 495 25.99 -6.26 13.72
N ASP A 496 25.43 -5.14 13.29
CA ASP A 496 25.74 -3.84 13.84
C ASP A 496 24.57 -2.87 13.62
N ALA A 497 24.15 -2.27 14.70
CA ALA A 497 23.08 -1.27 14.71
C ALA A 497 23.37 -0.04 13.83
N ASN A 498 24.62 0.29 13.56
CA ASN A 498 24.98 1.43 12.72
C ASN A 498 24.77 1.20 11.22
N ASN A 499 24.61 -0.06 10.78
CA ASN A 499 24.55 -0.42 9.37
C ASN A 499 23.16 -0.86 8.89
N PHE A 500 22.15 -0.92 9.76
CA PHE A 500 20.88 -1.53 9.40
C PHE A 500 19.80 -0.56 8.90
N ILE A 501 19.90 0.71 9.25
CA ILE A 501 19.02 1.77 8.75
C ILE A 501 19.84 2.67 7.85
N GLY A 502 19.67 2.50 6.59
CA GLY A 502 20.22 3.20 5.43
C GLY A 502 21.11 4.40 5.58
N ARG A 503 21.65 4.71 4.45
CA ARG A 503 22.69 5.69 4.19
C ARG A 503 22.38 7.07 4.66
N ALA A 504 22.28 7.40 5.77
CA ALA A 504 22.41 8.75 6.14
C ALA A 504 21.29 9.61 6.33
N GLY A 505 21.51 10.16 7.00
CA GLY A 505 21.25 11.47 7.04
C GLY A 505 20.76 11.94 8.33
N ASN A 506 20.18 11.27 9.15
CA ASN A 506 19.76 11.77 10.42
C ASN A 506 20.21 10.85 11.55
N GLY A 507 21.41 11.10 12.07
CA GLY A 507 21.95 10.33 13.19
C GLY A 507 21.02 10.29 14.41
N ALA A 508 20.20 11.33 14.61
CA ALA A 508 19.23 11.36 15.68
C ALA A 508 18.08 10.36 15.45
N GLN A 509 17.57 10.25 14.22
CA GLN A 509 16.51 9.30 13.89
C GLN A 509 17.04 7.85 13.88
N GLN A 510 18.25 7.63 13.38
CA GLN A 510 18.92 6.33 13.47
C GLN A 510 19.10 5.91 14.94
N ASN A 511 19.56 6.80 15.79
CA ASN A 511 19.74 6.53 17.21
C ASN A 511 18.40 6.26 17.91
N ALA A 512 17.34 6.99 17.56
CA ALA A 512 16.01 6.76 18.11
C ALA A 512 15.46 5.38 17.71
N ALA A 513 15.57 5.03 16.43
CA ALA A 513 15.15 3.71 15.94
C ALA A 513 15.98 2.59 16.54
N GLN A 514 17.29 2.82 16.71
CA GLN A 514 18.19 1.88 17.35
C GLN A 514 17.81 1.63 18.82
N ALA A 515 17.43 2.66 19.55
CA ALA A 515 17.00 2.53 20.93
C ALA A 515 15.61 1.87 21.07
N ALA A 516 14.76 1.98 20.04
CA ALA A 516 13.38 1.49 20.05
C ALA A 516 13.20 0.08 19.45
N CYS A 517 14.25 -0.53 18.89
CA CYS A 517 14.21 -1.86 18.29
C CYS A 517 15.13 -2.85 19.02
N THR A 518 14.85 -4.13 18.85
CA THR A 518 15.72 -5.23 19.36
C THR A 518 16.59 -5.78 18.25
N PHE A 519 17.90 -5.86 18.49
CA PHE A 519 18.88 -6.39 17.55
C PHE A 519 19.37 -7.75 18.00
N VAL A 520 19.40 -8.70 17.06
CA VAL A 520 19.86 -10.07 17.27
C VAL A 520 21.02 -10.36 16.31
N LYS A 521 22.04 -11.04 16.77
CA LYS A 521 23.18 -11.41 15.92
C LYS A 521 22.71 -12.28 14.75
N ASN A 522 23.34 -12.10 13.60
CA ASN A 522 23.06 -12.90 12.41
C ASN A 522 23.17 -14.41 12.65
N SER A 523 24.12 -14.86 13.48
CA SER A 523 24.27 -16.28 13.84
C SER A 523 23.06 -16.87 14.55
N ASP A 524 22.26 -16.03 15.19
CA ASP A 524 21.21 -16.44 16.11
C ASP A 524 19.81 -16.31 15.49
N PHE A 525 19.70 -15.95 14.20
CA PHE A 525 18.42 -15.62 13.54
C PHE A 525 17.39 -16.76 13.62
N LYS A 526 17.82 -18.03 13.58
CA LYS A 526 16.93 -19.19 13.69
C LYS A 526 16.25 -19.27 15.06
N THR A 527 16.87 -18.73 16.10
CA THR A 527 16.32 -18.72 17.46
C THR A 527 15.12 -17.80 17.63
N LEU A 528 14.86 -16.96 16.63
CA LEU A 528 13.69 -16.08 16.59
C LEU A 528 12.39 -16.78 16.15
N PHE A 529 12.51 -18.02 15.71
CA PHE A 529 11.40 -18.83 15.20
C PHE A 529 11.25 -20.14 15.97
N VAL A 530 10.02 -20.62 16.08
CA VAL A 530 9.74 -21.90 16.73
C VAL A 530 10.44 -23.05 16.01
N ASN A 531 10.36 -23.07 14.67
CA ASN A 531 11.05 -24.08 13.85
C ASN A 531 11.38 -23.53 12.46
N TYR A 532 12.44 -22.74 12.36
CA TYR A 532 12.86 -22.15 11.08
C TYR A 532 13.08 -23.19 9.97
N ASP A 533 13.81 -24.27 10.25
CA ASP A 533 14.16 -25.28 9.25
C ASP A 533 12.92 -26.07 8.79
N GLY A 534 11.91 -26.19 9.63
CA GLY A 534 10.59 -26.77 9.28
C GLY A 534 9.62 -25.78 8.67
N GLY A 535 9.99 -24.49 8.52
CA GLY A 535 9.13 -23.46 7.96
C GLY A 535 8.10 -22.89 8.92
N ASP A 536 8.24 -23.14 10.22
CA ASP A 536 7.39 -22.56 11.25
C ASP A 536 8.02 -21.24 11.73
N PHE A 537 7.43 -20.14 11.28
CA PHE A 537 7.88 -18.78 11.56
C PHE A 537 7.15 -18.09 12.71
N HIS A 538 6.50 -18.84 13.58
CA HIS A 538 5.99 -18.29 14.83
C HIS A 538 7.12 -17.70 15.65
N PRO A 539 6.90 -16.56 16.33
CA PRO A 539 7.95 -15.90 17.08
C PRO A 539 8.43 -16.76 18.26
N ALA A 540 9.73 -16.78 18.47
CA ALA A 540 10.39 -17.44 19.59
C ALA A 540 11.51 -16.56 20.16
N GLY A 541 12.11 -16.96 21.28
CA GLY A 541 13.26 -16.30 21.87
C GLY A 541 13.07 -14.79 22.06
N ALA A 542 13.97 -13.99 21.50
CA ALA A 542 13.92 -12.53 21.62
C ALA A 542 12.69 -11.92 20.94
N ALA A 543 12.08 -12.58 19.95
CA ALA A 543 10.88 -12.09 19.29
C ALA A 543 9.64 -12.09 20.20
N LEU A 544 9.64 -12.87 21.28
CA LEU A 544 8.55 -12.91 22.26
C LEU A 544 8.57 -11.73 23.24
N SER A 545 9.73 -11.16 23.49
CA SER A 545 9.94 -10.16 24.55
C SER A 545 9.71 -8.73 24.10
N THR A 546 9.65 -8.47 22.81
CA THR A 546 9.76 -7.15 22.20
C THR A 546 8.47 -6.61 21.59
N GLY A 547 7.47 -7.47 21.44
CA GLY A 547 6.16 -7.03 20.95
C GLY A 547 5.48 -6.09 21.95
N GLU A 548 5.07 -4.92 21.47
CA GLU A 548 4.36 -3.94 22.28
C GLU A 548 2.97 -3.68 21.72
N ASN A 549 1.99 -3.66 22.60
CA ASN A 549 0.64 -3.23 22.31
C ASN A 549 0.57 -1.69 22.27
N THR A 550 1.31 -1.09 21.35
CA THR A 550 1.42 0.35 21.23
C THR A 550 0.26 0.97 20.46
N ALA A 551 -0.01 2.25 20.69
CA ALA A 551 -0.97 3.00 19.91
C ALA A 551 -0.59 3.04 18.43
N ALA A 552 0.71 3.12 18.11
CA ALA A 552 1.23 3.10 16.74
C ALA A 552 0.92 1.78 16.03
N ALA A 553 1.19 0.62 16.69
CA ALA A 553 0.85 -0.69 16.11
C ALA A 553 -0.65 -0.83 15.84
N LYS A 554 -1.49 -0.45 16.81
CA LYS A 554 -2.94 -0.48 16.66
C LYS A 554 -3.46 0.44 15.58
N SER A 555 -2.88 1.62 15.43
CA SER A 555 -3.24 2.57 14.39
C SER A 555 -3.01 1.99 13.00
N ILE A 556 -1.87 1.31 12.78
CA ILE A 556 -1.56 0.69 11.49
C ILE A 556 -2.40 -0.58 11.27
N LEU A 557 -2.54 -1.44 12.29
CA LEU A 557 -3.35 -2.66 12.21
C LEU A 557 -4.83 -2.36 11.92
N GLY A 558 -5.37 -1.27 12.45
CA GLY A 558 -6.76 -0.91 12.25
C GLY A 558 -7.71 -2.05 12.65
N THR A 559 -8.44 -2.58 11.69
CA THR A 559 -9.37 -3.71 11.89
C THR A 559 -8.71 -5.09 11.79
N TYR A 560 -7.43 -5.18 11.40
CA TYR A 560 -6.70 -6.45 11.21
C TYR A 560 -6.12 -6.96 12.52
N MET A 561 -6.99 -7.24 13.49
CA MET A 561 -6.61 -7.64 14.86
C MET A 561 -6.48 -9.16 15.03
N THR A 562 -6.31 -9.90 13.95
CA THR A 562 -5.94 -11.32 13.95
C THR A 562 -4.59 -11.51 13.26
N ASP A 563 -3.83 -12.50 13.67
CA ASP A 563 -2.57 -12.87 13.06
C ASP A 563 -2.78 -13.67 11.74
N LEU A 564 -1.71 -14.13 11.13
CA LEU A 564 -1.78 -14.86 9.86
C LEU A 564 -2.46 -16.25 9.99
N ASP A 565 -2.54 -16.81 11.19
CA ASP A 565 -3.29 -18.03 11.48
C ASP A 565 -4.75 -17.77 11.91
N GLY A 566 -5.14 -16.50 12.02
CA GLY A 566 -6.47 -16.11 12.48
C GLY A 566 -6.60 -15.96 14.00
N ASN A 567 -5.53 -16.11 14.77
CA ASN A 567 -5.56 -15.93 16.22
C ASN A 567 -5.62 -14.44 16.59
N PRO A 568 -6.24 -14.07 17.73
CA PRO A 568 -6.23 -12.69 18.20
C PRO A 568 -4.80 -12.13 18.36
N ARG A 569 -4.54 -10.94 17.83
CA ARG A 569 -3.21 -10.28 17.94
C ARG A 569 -2.85 -9.85 19.35
N VAL A 570 -3.82 -9.59 20.21
CA VAL A 570 -3.56 -9.20 21.59
C VAL A 570 -3.72 -10.41 22.50
N THR A 571 -2.60 -10.89 23.03
CA THR A 571 -2.58 -11.99 24.01
C THR A 571 -1.82 -11.55 25.24
N GLY A 572 -2.45 -11.61 26.43
CA GLY A 572 -1.82 -11.16 27.66
C GLY A 572 -1.43 -9.66 27.66
N GLY A 573 -2.13 -8.83 26.88
CA GLY A 573 -1.86 -7.40 26.75
C GLY A 573 -0.70 -7.07 25.80
N LYS A 574 -0.13 -8.04 25.09
CA LYS A 574 1.01 -7.89 24.17
C LYS A 574 0.61 -8.22 22.74
N ILE A 575 1.31 -7.59 21.79
CA ILE A 575 1.31 -7.95 20.37
C ILE A 575 2.74 -8.35 20.03
N ASN A 576 3.01 -9.61 19.68
CA ASN A 576 4.37 -10.04 19.30
C ASN A 576 4.81 -9.44 17.97
N ALA A 577 6.12 -9.30 17.79
CA ALA A 577 6.69 -8.92 16.52
C ALA A 577 6.47 -10.02 15.46
N GLY A 578 6.28 -9.61 14.20
CA GLY A 578 6.05 -10.53 13.10
C GLY A 578 4.57 -10.84 12.82
N CYS A 579 4.31 -11.63 11.78
CA CYS A 579 2.96 -11.90 11.26
C CYS A 579 2.16 -12.93 12.07
N TYR A 580 2.80 -13.65 13.00
CA TYR A 580 2.16 -14.60 13.90
C TYR A 580 2.17 -14.10 15.35
N GLN A 581 1.19 -14.46 16.11
CA GLN A 581 1.14 -14.26 17.55
C GLN A 581 1.68 -15.52 18.25
N ALA A 582 2.45 -15.37 19.31
CA ALA A 582 2.84 -16.52 20.13
C ALA A 582 1.60 -17.15 20.77
N GLN A 583 1.55 -18.46 20.74
CA GLN A 583 0.51 -19.29 21.35
C GLN A 583 0.76 -19.53 22.84
#